data_4a2d389f1727b5a458fce561dc2d297d
#
_entry.id   4a2d389f1727b5a458fce561dc2d297d
#
_cell.length_a   1.000
_cell.length_b   1.000
_cell.length_c   1.000
_cell.angle_alpha   90.00
_cell.angle_beta   90.00
_cell.angle_gamma   90.00
#
_symmetry.space_group_name_H-M   'P 1'
#
loop_
_entity.id
_entity.type
_entity.pdbx_description
1 polymer ?
#
loop_
_entity_poly.entity_id
_entity_poly.type
_entity_poly.pdbx_seq_one_letter_code
_entity_poly.pdbx_strand_id
1 'polypeptide(L)'
;MSLYCTKKFTDLQVHVQSRLLYNCCIAWPERISLDWLKNNPGKLFHTDTMVEDRRLMLEDKSCKSCHFGCYKYEEQGLLSDRQLNKSEEYISDPNAQLKELQISLSTDCNMTCMYCGPEWSSSWHNDIHKKGSYKL
;
A
#
# COMPACT_ATOMS: atom_id res chain seq x y z
N MET A 1 15.80 15.07 -8.16
CA MET A 1 14.33 14.89 -8.28
C MET A 1 13.83 14.48 -6.91
N SER A 2 12.81 15.16 -6.35
CA SER A 2 12.36 14.87 -4.97
C SER A 2 11.75 13.48 -4.87
N LEU A 3 12.09 12.72 -3.81
CA LEU A 3 11.55 11.39 -3.53
C LEU A 3 10.25 11.44 -2.70
N TYR A 4 9.74 12.63 -2.42
CA TYR A 4 8.51 12.86 -1.67
C TYR A 4 7.27 12.30 -2.38
N CYS A 5 6.34 11.73 -1.61
CA CYS A 5 5.05 11.23 -2.09
C CYS A 5 3.95 11.54 -1.09
N THR A 6 2.97 12.38 -1.46
CA THR A 6 1.87 12.81 -0.59
C THR A 6 1.07 11.63 -0.01
N LYS A 7 0.82 10.58 -0.81
CA LYS A 7 0.08 9.38 -0.34
C LYS A 7 0.69 8.72 0.89
N LYS A 8 2.02 8.80 1.07
CA LYS A 8 2.68 8.30 2.29
C LYS A 8 2.27 9.07 3.55
N PHE A 9 1.86 10.31 3.39
CA PHE A 9 1.49 11.21 4.48
C PHE A 9 -0.03 11.32 4.68
N THR A 10 -0.84 10.79 3.78
CA THR A 10 -2.29 10.98 3.78
C THR A 10 -3.10 9.71 3.75
N ASP A 11 -2.58 8.62 3.16
CA ASP A 11 -3.36 7.44 2.80
C ASP A 11 -2.96 6.21 3.61
N LEU A 12 -3.97 5.41 3.96
CA LEU A 12 -3.78 4.09 4.56
C LEU A 12 -4.75 3.09 3.93
N GLN A 13 -4.24 1.98 3.47
CA GLN A 13 -5.03 0.82 3.05
C GLN A 13 -4.79 -0.33 4.04
N VAL A 14 -5.88 -0.89 4.55
CA VAL A 14 -5.85 -1.96 5.54
C VAL A 14 -6.52 -3.20 4.96
N HIS A 15 -5.78 -4.27 4.81
CA HIS A 15 -6.31 -5.58 4.46
C HIS A 15 -6.43 -6.42 5.73
N VAL A 16 -7.63 -6.49 6.27
CA VAL A 16 -7.88 -7.07 7.60
C VAL A 16 -7.53 -8.55 7.64
N GLN A 17 -8.00 -9.33 6.67
CA GLN A 17 -7.80 -10.79 6.63
C GLN A 17 -6.31 -11.17 6.53
N SER A 18 -5.55 -10.48 5.70
CA SER A 18 -4.11 -10.73 5.50
C SER A 18 -3.22 -9.99 6.49
N ARG A 19 -3.78 -9.05 7.26
CA ARG A 19 -3.07 -8.16 8.19
C ARG A 19 -1.97 -7.34 7.51
N LEU A 20 -2.26 -6.86 6.30
CA LEU A 20 -1.34 -6.06 5.51
C LEU A 20 -1.77 -4.59 5.54
N LEU A 21 -0.79 -3.71 5.66
CA LEU A 21 -0.94 -2.27 5.60
C LEU A 21 -0.17 -1.73 4.40
N TYR A 22 -0.77 -0.76 3.71
CA TYR A 22 -0.16 -0.05 2.58
C TYR A 22 -0.46 1.44 2.69
N ASN A 23 0.40 2.28 2.16
CA ASN A 23 0.08 3.69 1.92
C ASN A 23 -0.44 3.93 0.49
N CYS A 24 -0.22 2.99 -0.42
CA CYS A 24 -0.80 2.98 -1.76
C CYS A 24 -0.71 1.56 -2.34
N CYS A 25 -1.45 1.30 -3.42
CA CYS A 25 -1.52 -0.03 -4.07
C CYS A 25 -0.19 -0.53 -4.68
N ILE A 26 0.79 0.35 -4.87
CA ILE A 26 2.10 0.02 -5.46
C ILE A 26 3.17 -0.17 -4.39
N ALA A 27 2.95 0.34 -3.17
CA ALA A 27 3.90 0.23 -2.09
C ALA A 27 4.01 -1.23 -1.59
N TRP A 28 5.23 -1.61 -1.17
CA TRP A 28 5.41 -2.89 -0.50
C TRP A 28 4.66 -2.89 0.84
N PRO A 29 3.87 -3.92 1.13
CA PRO A 29 3.06 -3.96 2.34
C PRO A 29 3.88 -4.20 3.60
N GLU A 30 3.41 -3.64 4.70
CA GLU A 30 3.82 -4.02 6.04
C GLU A 30 2.83 -5.03 6.62
N ARG A 31 3.34 -6.15 7.16
CA ARG A 31 2.50 -7.13 7.86
C ARG A 31 2.59 -6.88 9.36
N ILE A 32 1.45 -6.73 10.01
CA ILE A 32 1.36 -6.58 11.47
C ILE A 32 0.90 -7.87 12.15
N SER A 33 1.42 -8.10 13.37
CA SER A 33 0.94 -9.19 14.22
C SER A 33 -0.28 -8.77 15.02
N LEU A 34 -1.09 -9.76 15.46
CA LEU A 34 -2.22 -9.48 16.36
C LEU A 34 -1.76 -8.91 17.70
N ASP A 35 -0.61 -9.34 18.20
CA ASP A 35 -0.06 -8.85 19.47
C ASP A 35 0.39 -7.38 19.34
N TRP A 36 1.01 -7.03 18.21
CA TRP A 36 1.33 -5.63 17.93
C TRP A 36 0.06 -4.77 17.93
N LEU A 37 -0.99 -5.22 17.23
CA LEU A 37 -2.25 -4.49 17.14
C LEU A 37 -2.92 -4.29 18.53
N LYS A 38 -2.92 -5.33 19.37
CA LYS A 38 -3.46 -5.24 20.75
C LYS A 38 -2.71 -4.22 21.60
N ASN A 39 -1.39 -4.17 21.45
CA ASN A 39 -0.53 -3.27 22.24
C ASN A 39 -0.44 -1.86 21.67
N ASN A 40 -0.91 -1.64 20.43
CA ASN A 40 -0.83 -0.35 19.75
C ASN A 40 -2.17 0.07 19.14
N PRO A 41 -3.25 0.17 19.93
CA PRO A 41 -4.56 0.56 19.41
C PRO A 41 -4.49 1.96 18.81
N GLY A 42 -5.07 2.12 17.60
CA GLY A 42 -5.11 3.39 16.90
C GLY A 42 -3.82 3.81 16.18
N LYS A 43 -2.76 3.00 16.20
CA LYS A 43 -1.46 3.36 15.60
C LYS A 43 -1.22 2.77 14.20
N LEU A 44 -2.24 2.25 13.51
CA LEU A 44 -2.07 1.61 12.20
C LEU A 44 -1.41 2.50 11.15
N PHE A 45 -1.65 3.80 11.21
CA PHE A 45 -1.03 4.79 10.31
C PHE A 45 0.33 5.28 10.79
N HIS A 46 0.71 4.93 12.02
CA HIS A 46 1.95 5.38 12.69
C HIS A 46 2.77 4.18 13.18
N THR A 47 2.86 3.12 12.35
CA THR A 47 3.85 2.07 12.60
C THR A 47 5.25 2.65 12.48
N ASP A 48 6.22 2.03 13.14
CA ASP A 48 7.61 2.49 13.08
C ASP A 48 8.11 2.55 11.63
N THR A 49 7.74 1.56 10.80
CA THR A 49 8.08 1.52 9.36
C THR A 49 7.47 2.70 8.61
N MET A 50 6.18 3.01 8.82
CA MET A 50 5.51 4.10 8.11
C MET A 50 6.02 5.48 8.52
N VAL A 51 6.32 5.67 9.79
CA VAL A 51 6.92 6.92 10.29
C VAL A 51 8.33 7.10 9.73
N GLU A 52 9.15 6.03 9.73
CA GLU A 52 10.49 6.06 9.16
C GLU A 52 10.49 6.31 7.64
N ASP A 53 9.59 5.68 6.89
CA ASP A 53 9.43 5.94 5.46
C ASP A 53 9.16 7.43 5.18
N ARG A 54 8.26 8.06 5.97
CA ARG A 54 7.96 9.49 5.85
C ARG A 54 9.16 10.35 6.21
N ARG A 55 9.89 10.01 7.27
CA ARG A 55 11.11 10.72 7.65
C ARG A 55 12.16 10.68 6.55
N LEU A 56 12.40 9.51 5.95
CA LEU A 56 13.33 9.34 4.85
C LEU A 56 12.92 10.20 3.64
N MET A 57 11.63 10.24 3.30
CA MET A 57 11.13 11.08 2.21
C MET A 57 11.29 12.58 2.46
N LEU A 58 11.17 13.04 3.72
CA LEU A 58 11.41 14.43 4.08
C LEU A 58 12.89 14.81 3.99
N GLU A 59 13.79 13.84 4.14
CA GLU A 59 15.24 13.99 3.94
C GLU A 59 15.68 13.75 2.48
N ASP A 60 14.72 13.60 1.57
CA ASP A 60 14.93 13.25 0.15
C ASP A 60 15.72 11.94 -0.04
N LYS A 61 15.46 10.97 0.85
CA LYS A 61 16.03 9.62 0.83
C LYS A 61 14.98 8.59 0.39
N SER A 62 15.45 7.54 -0.27
CA SER A 62 14.58 6.44 -0.69
C SER A 62 14.10 5.61 0.50
N CYS A 63 12.83 5.22 0.49
CA CYS A 63 12.27 4.26 1.44
C CYS A 63 12.06 2.89 0.80
N LYS A 64 12.20 1.84 1.61
CA LYS A 64 12.13 0.44 1.12
C LYS A 64 10.79 0.09 0.51
N SER A 65 9.70 0.58 1.07
CA SER A 65 8.35 0.24 0.62
C SER A 65 8.01 0.75 -0.79
N CYS A 66 8.72 1.77 -1.30
CA CYS A 66 8.55 2.30 -2.66
C CYS A 66 9.59 1.80 -3.67
N HIS A 67 10.59 1.02 -3.23
CA HIS A 67 11.72 0.62 -4.07
C HIS A 67 11.30 -0.18 -5.30
N PHE A 68 10.44 -1.19 -5.14
CA PHE A 68 9.97 -2.05 -6.24
C PHE A 68 8.83 -1.43 -7.06
N GLY A 69 8.25 -0.33 -6.59
CA GLY A 69 7.21 0.42 -7.26
C GLY A 69 7.76 1.65 -7.98
N CYS A 70 7.36 2.83 -7.49
CA CYS A 70 7.65 4.10 -8.15
C CYS A 70 9.15 4.33 -8.46
N TYR A 71 10.06 4.05 -7.54
CA TYR A 71 11.49 4.32 -7.76
C TYR A 71 12.08 3.49 -8.89
N LYS A 72 11.71 2.21 -8.98
CA LYS A 72 12.16 1.34 -10.07
C LYS A 72 11.69 1.81 -11.45
N TYR A 73 10.45 2.32 -11.56
CA TYR A 73 9.96 2.92 -12.80
C TYR A 73 10.76 4.18 -13.17
N GLU A 74 11.04 5.02 -12.20
CA GLU A 74 11.78 6.27 -12.38
C GLU A 74 13.25 6.04 -12.77
N GLU A 75 13.91 5.02 -12.20
CA GLU A 75 15.25 4.58 -12.59
C GLU A 75 15.32 4.14 -14.06
N GLN A 76 14.21 3.64 -14.60
CA GLN A 76 14.09 3.25 -16.01
C GLN A 76 13.66 4.42 -16.92
N GLY A 77 13.53 5.64 -16.38
CA GLY A 77 13.06 6.81 -17.12
C GLY A 77 11.56 6.81 -17.41
N LEU A 78 10.78 5.96 -16.73
CA LEU A 78 9.32 5.89 -16.85
C LEU A 78 8.64 6.77 -15.82
N LEU A 79 7.44 7.25 -16.15
CA LEU A 79 6.60 7.98 -15.19
C LEU A 79 6.02 7.03 -14.15
N SER A 80 6.18 7.40 -12.88
CA SER A 80 5.63 6.65 -11.76
C SER A 80 4.29 7.20 -11.29
N ASP A 81 3.53 6.40 -10.53
CA ASP A 81 2.26 6.82 -9.94
C ASP A 81 2.41 8.08 -9.07
N ARG A 82 3.48 8.19 -8.27
CA ARG A 82 3.71 9.39 -7.45
C ARG A 82 4.00 10.65 -8.27
N GLN A 83 4.56 10.52 -9.48
CA GLN A 83 4.79 11.63 -10.39
C GLN A 83 3.51 12.04 -11.10
N LEU A 84 2.68 11.07 -11.51
CA LEU A 84 1.39 11.29 -12.15
C LEU A 84 0.35 11.89 -11.18
N ASN A 85 0.38 11.47 -9.91
CA ASN A 85 -0.55 11.91 -8.86
C ASN A 85 0.12 12.90 -7.88
N LYS A 86 1.05 13.71 -8.38
CA LYS A 86 1.74 14.70 -7.56
C LYS A 86 0.73 15.73 -7.05
N SER A 87 0.55 15.78 -5.73
CA SER A 87 -0.19 16.82 -5.05
C SER A 87 0.72 18.04 -4.83
N GLU A 88 0.14 19.24 -4.88
CA GLU A 88 0.84 20.47 -4.48
C GLU A 88 1.02 20.57 -2.95
N GLU A 89 0.31 19.73 -2.20
CA GLU A 89 0.38 19.73 -0.75
C GLU A 89 1.69 19.05 -0.29
N TYR A 90 2.48 19.82 0.47
CA TYR A 90 3.68 19.34 1.14
C TYR A 90 3.44 19.25 2.65
N ILE A 91 3.56 18.06 3.22
CA ILE A 91 3.40 17.80 4.65
C ILE A 91 4.78 17.53 5.24
N SER A 92 5.23 18.40 6.14
CA SER A 92 6.56 18.34 6.74
C SER A 92 6.64 17.53 8.03
N ASP A 93 5.49 17.07 8.57
CA ASP A 93 5.42 16.27 9.80
C ASP A 93 5.40 14.78 9.47
N PRO A 94 6.38 13.97 9.91
CA PRO A 94 6.34 12.53 9.72
C PRO A 94 5.17 11.86 10.48
N ASN A 95 4.58 12.54 11.49
CA ASN A 95 3.36 12.12 12.19
C ASN A 95 2.10 12.74 11.58
N ALA A 96 2.06 12.86 10.26
CA ALA A 96 0.96 13.41 9.50
C ALA A 96 -0.39 12.80 9.85
N GLN A 97 -1.46 13.57 9.64
CA GLN A 97 -2.83 13.08 9.85
C GLN A 97 -3.32 12.26 8.67
N LEU A 98 -3.95 11.12 8.97
CA LEU A 98 -4.64 10.29 7.98
C LEU A 98 -5.80 11.08 7.35
N LYS A 99 -5.87 11.13 6.03
CA LYS A 99 -6.94 11.78 5.26
C LYS A 99 -7.81 10.77 4.52
N GLU A 100 -7.19 9.70 4.00
CA GLU A 100 -7.87 8.66 3.24
C GLU A 100 -7.63 7.29 3.87
N LEU A 101 -8.71 6.58 4.18
CA LEU A 101 -8.68 5.22 4.72
C LEU A 101 -9.46 4.28 3.82
N GLN A 102 -8.79 3.28 3.27
CA GLN A 102 -9.39 2.18 2.54
C GLN A 102 -9.29 0.89 3.36
N ILE A 103 -10.43 0.23 3.60
CA ILE A 103 -10.47 -1.01 4.37
C ILE A 103 -11.00 -2.14 3.50
N SER A 104 -10.22 -3.21 3.36
CA SER A 104 -10.62 -4.48 2.77
C SER A 104 -10.83 -5.50 3.89
N LEU A 105 -12.09 -5.84 4.17
CA LEU A 105 -12.45 -6.69 5.31
C LEU A 105 -12.14 -8.16 5.07
N SER A 106 -12.54 -8.68 3.88
CA SER A 106 -12.28 -10.05 3.47
C SER A 106 -12.19 -10.16 1.95
N THR A 107 -11.75 -11.33 1.48
CA THR A 107 -11.79 -11.69 0.06
C THR A 107 -13.04 -12.48 -0.32
N ASP A 108 -14.02 -12.59 0.60
CA ASP A 108 -15.25 -13.32 0.35
C ASP A 108 -16.08 -12.59 -0.72
N CYS A 109 -16.15 -13.23 -1.89
CA CYS A 109 -16.82 -12.68 -3.06
C CYS A 109 -17.40 -13.81 -3.88
N ASN A 110 -18.62 -13.66 -4.35
CA ASN A 110 -19.32 -14.63 -5.21
C ASN A 110 -19.19 -14.30 -6.71
N MET A 111 -18.36 -13.33 -7.07
CA MET A 111 -18.18 -12.86 -8.44
C MET A 111 -16.75 -13.13 -8.96
N THR A 112 -16.66 -13.35 -10.27
CA THR A 112 -15.39 -13.48 -11.01
C THR A 112 -15.27 -12.36 -12.04
N CYS A 113 -15.19 -11.12 -11.56
CA CYS A 113 -15.08 -9.93 -12.42
C CYS A 113 -13.77 -9.96 -13.23
N MET A 114 -13.82 -9.57 -14.50
CA MET A 114 -12.71 -9.64 -15.44
C MET A 114 -11.47 -8.82 -15.02
N TYR A 115 -11.66 -7.77 -14.22
CA TYR A 115 -10.60 -6.89 -13.68
C TYR A 115 -10.14 -7.28 -12.26
N CYS A 116 -10.61 -8.41 -11.73
CA CYS A 116 -10.29 -8.90 -10.40
C CYS A 116 -9.45 -10.17 -10.48
N GLY A 117 -8.84 -10.56 -9.37
CA GLY A 117 -7.99 -11.74 -9.29
C GLY A 117 -8.22 -12.56 -8.02
N PRO A 118 -7.53 -13.70 -7.90
CA PRO A 118 -7.68 -14.60 -6.75
C PRO A 118 -7.25 -13.97 -5.42
N GLU A 119 -6.42 -12.95 -5.45
CA GLU A 119 -5.98 -12.20 -4.26
C GLU A 119 -7.12 -11.42 -3.61
N TRP A 120 -8.17 -11.09 -4.40
CA TRP A 120 -9.27 -10.21 -4.01
C TRP A 120 -10.64 -10.90 -4.04
N SER A 121 -10.71 -12.14 -4.55
CA SER A 121 -11.99 -12.84 -4.72
C SER A 121 -11.83 -14.32 -4.45
N SER A 122 -12.57 -14.83 -3.47
CA SER A 122 -12.67 -16.27 -3.17
C SER A 122 -13.26 -17.06 -4.33
N SER A 123 -14.16 -16.49 -5.14
CA SER A 123 -14.67 -17.12 -6.34
C SER A 123 -13.60 -17.30 -7.41
N TRP A 124 -12.74 -16.29 -7.65
CA TRP A 124 -11.58 -16.44 -8.52
C TRP A 124 -10.59 -17.47 -8.01
N HIS A 125 -10.30 -17.47 -6.70
CA HIS A 125 -9.43 -18.45 -6.08
C HIS A 125 -9.95 -19.88 -6.32
N ASN A 126 -11.24 -20.11 -6.07
CA ASN A 126 -11.88 -21.40 -6.28
C ASN A 126 -11.92 -21.82 -7.75
N ASP A 127 -12.13 -20.89 -8.67
CA ASP A 127 -12.18 -21.16 -10.12
C ASP A 127 -10.81 -21.58 -10.65
N ILE A 128 -9.75 -20.87 -10.27
CA ILE A 128 -8.36 -21.22 -10.62
C ILE A 128 -7.95 -22.55 -9.99
N HIS A 129 -8.36 -22.84 -8.76
CA HIS A 129 -8.08 -24.12 -8.10
C HIS A 129 -8.73 -25.28 -8.83
N LYS A 130 -9.95 -25.11 -9.36
CA LYS A 130 -10.69 -26.17 -10.09
C LYS A 130 -10.25 -26.32 -11.54
N LYS A 131 -9.94 -25.24 -12.23
CA LYS A 131 -9.71 -25.22 -13.69
C LYS A 131 -8.25 -25.00 -14.08
N GLY A 132 -7.38 -24.66 -13.12
CA GLY A 132 -6.01 -24.25 -13.38
C GLY A 132 -5.89 -22.76 -13.72
N SER A 133 -4.63 -22.28 -13.77
CA SER A 133 -4.35 -20.87 -14.13
C SER A 133 -4.74 -20.59 -15.58
N TYR A 134 -5.31 -19.42 -15.83
CA TYR A 134 -5.57 -18.96 -17.18
C TYR A 134 -4.24 -18.73 -17.90
N LYS A 135 -4.12 -19.27 -19.11
CA LYS A 135 -2.99 -18.98 -19.99
C LYS A 135 -3.42 -17.79 -20.85
N LEU A 136 -2.65 -16.71 -20.76
CA LEU A 136 -2.74 -15.56 -21.69
C LEU A 136 -2.05 -15.90 -23.00
#